data_b7f1d444a8907b33936019c52b26d2ba
#
_entry.id   b7f1d444a8907b33936019c52b26d2ba
#
_cell.length_a   1.000
_cell.length_b   1.000
_cell.length_c   1.000
_cell.angle_alpha   90.00
_cell.angle_beta   90.00
_cell.angle_gamma   90.00
#
_symmetry.space_group_name_H-M   'P 1'
#
loop_
_entity.id
_entity.type
_entity.pdbx_description
1 polymer ?
#
loop_
_entity_poly.entity_id
_entity_poly.type
_entity_poly.pdbx_seq_one_letter_code
_entity_poly.pdbx_strand_id
1 'polypeptide(L)'
;MRLVWLSLLIAAAVGCSSGSGGGSTDGGTSSGQLPPGATATVAVSVPASMRSAPFDVPRSLTVPEGFAVAVYARVPGARFIAVTPEGNLLVSNPGAGTVSLVRSGTGGADAVVSDWVTGLRKPHDLVFHTVGGTQWLYVSESNGVRRYAWTGATTAPNSEVVVTGLPDSSTPELHGVYGHELKNIALDSQDRLFVSIASSCNVCISDAVADPVRGAIYVYDATGGNQRLYARGLRNAEGLAFFPGTNDLWVAVNERDNLPYPFNDGTGQYGQVIPSWVDNHPPDEFIHLRDGGNYGWPYCNPNPDSPSGLFDMPFDRDYDTNRDGSQADCSMMDRVTLGIQAHSAPLGFTFHQGTSFPAPWSSGAAIALHGSWNRETPTGDKVILVPFVNGNEQPSSAVDLVTVWTNPNGTYRGRPVDVAVDSRGGLLISDDRSGTIYRLSRSP
;
A
#
# COMPACT_ATOMS: atom_id res chain seq x y z
N MET A 1 60.29 -31.73 -24.76
CA MET A 1 61.25 -31.86 -23.61
C MET A 1 60.46 -31.60 -22.36
N ARG A 2 60.00 -32.66 -21.66
CA ARG A 2 60.55 -33.24 -20.40
C ARG A 2 60.53 -32.18 -19.28
N LEU A 3 59.93 -32.35 -18.11
CA LEU A 3 59.68 -33.43 -17.14
C LEU A 3 58.62 -32.91 -16.15
N VAL A 4 57.57 -33.51 -15.77
CA VAL A 4 57.14 -34.56 -14.81
C VAL A 4 57.96 -34.62 -13.50
N TRP A 5 57.26 -34.51 -12.36
CA TRP A 5 57.32 -35.24 -11.09
C TRP A 5 56.30 -34.61 -10.12
N LEU A 6 55.27 -35.22 -9.64
CA LEU A 6 54.83 -36.40 -8.89
C LEU A 6 55.14 -36.37 -7.38
N SER A 7 54.06 -36.42 -6.61
CA SER A 7 53.79 -37.08 -5.31
C SER A 7 54.34 -36.44 -4.04
N LEU A 8 53.54 -36.30 -2.99
CA LEU A 8 53.20 -37.34 -2.03
C LEU A 8 52.18 -36.87 -0.97
N LEU A 9 51.24 -37.76 -0.64
CA LEU A 9 50.35 -37.70 0.53
C LEU A 9 51.10 -37.99 1.81
N ILE A 10 50.70 -37.34 2.92
CA ILE A 10 50.75 -37.95 4.28
C ILE A 10 49.56 -37.45 5.08
N ALA A 11 48.74 -38.38 5.56
CA ALA A 11 47.69 -38.20 6.55
C ALA A 11 48.24 -38.53 7.94
N ALA A 12 47.89 -37.77 8.95
CA ALA A 12 47.93 -38.25 10.32
C ALA A 12 46.93 -37.50 11.21
N ALA A 13 46.32 -38.22 12.09
CA ALA A 13 45.16 -37.89 12.88
C ALA A 13 45.49 -37.48 14.32
N VAL A 14 44.47 -36.89 14.98
CA VAL A 14 44.15 -36.92 16.42
C VAL A 14 44.89 -35.98 17.37
N GLY A 15 44.10 -35.20 18.09
CA GLY A 15 44.46 -34.52 19.32
C GLY A 15 43.40 -33.55 19.83
N CYS A 16 42.51 -34.04 20.70
CA CYS A 16 41.67 -33.15 21.53
C CYS A 16 42.52 -32.42 22.57
N SER A 17 42.29 -31.11 22.73
CA SER A 17 42.49 -30.45 24.03
C SER A 17 41.65 -29.20 24.15
N SER A 18 40.92 -29.11 25.23
CA SER A 18 40.14 -28.01 25.77
C SER A 18 41.00 -26.79 26.12
N GLY A 19 40.55 -25.60 25.76
CA GLY A 19 41.16 -24.34 26.19
C GLY A 19 40.17 -23.21 26.08
N SER A 20 39.70 -22.71 27.22
CA SER A 20 38.82 -21.57 27.44
C SER A 20 39.52 -20.24 27.09
N GLY A 21 38.74 -19.26 26.61
CA GLY A 21 39.00 -17.85 26.88
C GLY A 21 39.03 -16.92 25.67
N GLY A 22 38.17 -15.91 25.66
CA GLY A 22 38.37 -14.66 24.95
C GLY A 22 37.28 -14.33 23.97
N GLY A 23 36.20 -13.71 24.47
CA GLY A 23 35.18 -13.11 23.64
C GLY A 23 35.70 -11.90 22.87
N SER A 24 35.50 -11.85 21.58
CA SER A 24 35.41 -10.59 20.85
C SER A 24 34.00 -10.49 20.29
N THR A 25 33.27 -9.53 20.80
CA THR A 25 31.95 -9.13 20.33
C THR A 25 32.12 -8.35 19.04
N ASP A 26 32.08 -9.02 17.91
CA ASP A 26 31.78 -8.37 16.65
C ASP A 26 30.29 -8.02 16.66
N GLY A 27 29.99 -6.73 16.91
CA GLY A 27 28.68 -6.14 16.76
C GLY A 27 28.30 -5.99 15.29
N GLY A 28 28.02 -7.09 14.63
CA GLY A 28 27.29 -7.09 13.37
C GLY A 28 25.83 -6.80 13.69
N THR A 29 25.36 -5.59 13.41
CA THR A 29 23.93 -5.30 13.34
C THR A 29 23.33 -6.14 12.22
N SER A 30 22.86 -7.34 12.56
CA SER A 30 22.00 -8.10 11.66
C SER A 30 20.72 -7.27 11.49
N SER A 31 20.49 -6.75 10.28
CA SER A 31 19.18 -6.25 9.86
C SER A 31 18.17 -7.33 10.23
N GLY A 32 17.28 -7.02 11.16
CA GLY A 32 16.35 -7.98 11.76
C GLY A 32 15.27 -8.43 10.78
N GLN A 33 15.65 -9.22 9.77
CA GLN A 33 14.71 -9.92 8.93
C GLN A 33 14.07 -11.03 9.77
N LEU A 34 12.77 -10.87 10.03
CA LEU A 34 12.00 -11.96 10.62
C LEU A 34 12.05 -13.17 9.66
N PRO A 35 12.34 -14.38 10.15
CA PRO A 35 12.27 -15.55 9.28
C PRO A 35 10.83 -15.65 8.74
N PRO A 36 10.63 -15.94 7.44
CA PRO A 36 9.30 -16.21 6.94
C PRO A 36 8.71 -17.35 7.78
N GLY A 37 7.61 -17.08 8.46
CA GLY A 37 6.87 -18.11 9.17
C GLY A 37 6.41 -19.18 8.19
N ALA A 38 6.20 -20.41 8.67
CA ALA A 38 5.60 -21.44 7.85
C ALA A 38 4.23 -20.96 7.31
N THR A 39 3.93 -21.28 6.06
CA THR A 39 2.67 -20.90 5.40
C THR A 39 1.83 -22.13 5.09
N ALA A 40 0.52 -21.96 5.06
CA ALA A 40 -0.45 -23.01 4.73
C ALA A 40 -1.41 -22.51 3.65
N THR A 41 -1.77 -23.39 2.72
CA THR A 41 -2.88 -23.15 1.81
C THR A 41 -4.17 -23.55 2.49
N VAL A 42 -5.04 -22.59 2.76
CA VAL A 42 -6.32 -22.80 3.45
C VAL A 42 -7.49 -22.57 2.51
N ALA A 43 -8.54 -23.38 2.64
CA ALA A 43 -9.80 -23.14 1.94
C ALA A 43 -10.45 -21.87 2.48
N VAL A 44 -10.94 -21.00 1.60
CA VAL A 44 -11.75 -19.83 1.98
C VAL A 44 -13.11 -20.32 2.47
N SER A 45 -13.44 -20.03 3.73
CA SER A 45 -14.77 -20.33 4.28
C SER A 45 -15.80 -19.36 3.69
N VAL A 46 -16.84 -19.90 3.06
CA VAL A 46 -17.87 -19.11 2.40
C VAL A 46 -19.24 -19.43 2.98
N PRO A 47 -19.96 -18.47 3.56
CA PRO A 47 -21.35 -18.65 4.00
C PRO A 47 -22.25 -19.13 2.86
N ALA A 48 -23.23 -19.96 3.17
CA ALA A 48 -24.10 -20.58 2.16
C ALA A 48 -24.81 -19.55 1.26
N SER A 49 -25.23 -18.43 1.82
CA SER A 49 -25.89 -17.32 1.13
C SER A 49 -24.97 -16.56 0.16
N MET A 50 -23.64 -16.69 0.29
CA MET A 50 -22.62 -15.95 -0.47
C MET A 50 -21.91 -16.82 -1.53
N ARG A 51 -22.37 -18.06 -1.74
CA ARG A 51 -21.75 -19.02 -2.68
C ARG A 51 -22.09 -18.81 -4.15
N SER A 52 -22.64 -17.66 -4.52
CA SER A 52 -22.73 -17.28 -5.95
C SER A 52 -21.34 -16.96 -6.52
N ALA A 53 -21.22 -16.95 -7.86
CA ALA A 53 -19.95 -16.62 -8.51
C ALA A 53 -19.29 -15.36 -7.88
N PRO A 54 -18.00 -15.39 -7.65
CA PRO A 54 -16.98 -16.36 -8.04
C PRO A 54 -16.76 -17.50 -7.00
N PHE A 55 -17.63 -17.66 -6.00
CA PHE A 55 -17.54 -18.68 -4.93
C PHE A 55 -18.48 -19.88 -5.14
N ASP A 56 -19.04 -20.04 -6.34
CA ASP A 56 -19.70 -21.24 -6.83
C ASP A 56 -18.72 -22.42 -7.01
N VAL A 57 -17.42 -22.12 -7.02
CA VAL A 57 -16.31 -23.07 -6.97
C VAL A 57 -15.45 -22.85 -5.73
N PRO A 58 -14.89 -23.91 -5.11
CA PRO A 58 -13.99 -23.78 -3.97
C PRO A 58 -12.76 -22.91 -4.32
N ARG A 59 -12.36 -22.07 -3.38
CA ARG A 59 -11.17 -21.21 -3.47
C ARG A 59 -10.28 -21.41 -2.26
N SER A 60 -8.97 -21.27 -2.49
CA SER A 60 -7.97 -21.34 -1.41
C SER A 60 -7.02 -20.15 -1.54
N LEU A 61 -6.52 -19.70 -0.39
CA LEU A 61 -5.47 -18.68 -0.28
C LEU A 61 -4.33 -19.25 0.56
N THR A 62 -3.13 -18.70 0.38
CA THR A 62 -1.99 -19.05 1.23
C THR A 62 -1.80 -17.96 2.29
N VAL A 63 -1.70 -18.39 3.53
CA VAL A 63 -1.59 -17.56 4.73
C VAL A 63 -0.55 -18.17 5.69
N PRO A 64 -0.08 -17.45 6.73
CA PRO A 64 0.74 -18.06 7.77
C PRO A 64 0.02 -19.25 8.46
N GLU A 65 0.77 -20.24 8.91
CA GLU A 65 0.20 -21.37 9.66
C GLU A 65 -0.59 -20.90 10.87
N GLY A 66 -1.73 -21.54 11.13
CA GLY A 66 -2.62 -21.17 12.22
C GLY A 66 -3.56 -20.00 11.91
N PHE A 67 -3.63 -19.57 10.63
CA PHE A 67 -4.61 -18.58 10.18
C PHE A 67 -5.70 -19.23 9.33
N ALA A 68 -6.86 -18.58 9.29
CA ALA A 68 -8.01 -18.92 8.47
C ALA A 68 -8.54 -17.70 7.73
N VAL A 69 -9.12 -17.93 6.55
CA VAL A 69 -9.77 -16.89 5.74
C VAL A 69 -11.24 -17.23 5.52
N ALA A 70 -12.09 -16.23 5.72
CA ALA A 70 -13.52 -16.34 5.43
C ALA A 70 -14.00 -15.18 4.58
N VAL A 71 -15.05 -15.39 3.78
CA VAL A 71 -15.84 -14.31 3.18
C VAL A 71 -16.66 -13.67 4.29
N TYR A 72 -16.41 -12.39 4.55
CA TYR A 72 -17.12 -11.60 5.55
C TYR A 72 -18.40 -11.00 4.98
N ALA A 73 -18.30 -10.41 3.76
CA ALA A 73 -19.44 -9.83 3.05
C ALA A 73 -19.21 -9.83 1.54
N ARG A 74 -20.30 -9.71 0.76
CA ARG A 74 -20.27 -9.47 -0.67
C ARG A 74 -20.71 -8.02 -0.93
N VAL A 75 -19.79 -7.18 -1.44
CA VAL A 75 -20.00 -5.76 -1.74
C VAL A 75 -19.43 -5.49 -3.13
N PRO A 76 -20.25 -5.56 -4.19
CA PRO A 76 -19.78 -5.33 -5.55
C PRO A 76 -19.10 -3.96 -5.69
N GLY A 77 -17.91 -3.93 -6.29
CA GLY A 77 -17.13 -2.70 -6.46
C GLY A 77 -16.53 -2.13 -5.17
N ALA A 78 -16.37 -2.97 -4.12
CA ALA A 78 -15.75 -2.58 -2.86
C ALA A 78 -14.37 -1.98 -3.10
N ARG A 79 -14.13 -0.79 -2.53
CA ARG A 79 -12.81 -0.13 -2.59
C ARG A 79 -12.26 0.07 -1.18
N PHE A 80 -12.22 1.28 -0.65
CA PHE A 80 -11.71 1.56 0.69
C PHE A 80 -12.73 1.21 1.76
N ILE A 81 -12.23 0.87 2.94
CA ILE A 81 -13.03 0.35 4.06
C ILE A 81 -12.67 1.06 5.37
N ALA A 82 -13.68 1.35 6.18
CA ALA A 82 -13.48 1.89 7.52
C ALA A 82 -14.33 1.14 8.56
N VAL A 83 -13.69 0.69 9.64
CA VAL A 83 -14.41 0.07 10.76
C VAL A 83 -15.08 1.15 11.58
N THR A 84 -16.39 1.02 11.81
CA THR A 84 -17.15 1.99 12.62
C THR A 84 -16.85 1.80 14.11
N PRO A 85 -17.11 2.83 14.94
CA PRO A 85 -16.94 2.72 16.41
C PRO A 85 -17.69 1.54 17.04
N GLU A 86 -18.81 1.14 16.43
CA GLU A 86 -19.61 0.00 16.89
C GLU A 86 -19.13 -1.35 16.35
N GLY A 87 -18.03 -1.35 15.55
CA GLY A 87 -17.44 -2.57 14.96
C GLY A 87 -18.12 -3.06 13.70
N ASN A 88 -18.99 -2.25 13.06
CA ASN A 88 -19.48 -2.49 11.71
C ASN A 88 -18.44 -2.01 10.68
N LEU A 89 -18.74 -2.15 9.38
CA LEU A 89 -17.82 -1.74 8.32
C LEU A 89 -18.53 -0.80 7.35
N LEU A 90 -17.89 0.30 6.98
CA LEU A 90 -18.25 1.10 5.83
C LEU A 90 -17.36 0.72 4.65
N VAL A 91 -17.94 0.70 3.46
CA VAL A 91 -17.25 0.30 2.22
C VAL A 91 -17.60 1.29 1.12
N SER A 92 -16.61 1.95 0.54
CA SER A 92 -16.79 2.84 -0.59
C SER A 92 -16.94 2.08 -1.91
N ASN A 93 -17.74 2.61 -2.81
CA ASN A 93 -17.86 2.15 -4.19
C ASN A 93 -17.86 3.37 -5.13
N PRO A 94 -16.69 3.74 -5.69
CA PRO A 94 -16.57 4.88 -6.59
C PRO A 94 -17.42 4.75 -7.85
N GLY A 95 -17.55 3.54 -8.38
CA GLY A 95 -18.32 3.28 -9.60
C GLY A 95 -19.83 3.48 -9.44
N ALA A 96 -20.36 3.14 -8.27
CA ALA A 96 -21.78 3.33 -7.94
C ALA A 96 -22.08 4.70 -7.29
N GLY A 97 -21.06 5.43 -6.84
CA GLY A 97 -21.26 6.67 -6.09
C GLY A 97 -21.85 6.44 -4.70
N THR A 98 -21.50 5.32 -4.05
CA THR A 98 -22.12 4.91 -2.78
C THR A 98 -21.07 4.63 -1.69
N VAL A 99 -21.49 4.75 -0.43
CA VAL A 99 -20.83 4.11 0.71
C VAL A 99 -21.84 3.15 1.32
N SER A 100 -21.49 1.88 1.38
CA SER A 100 -22.33 0.82 1.96
C SER A 100 -21.97 0.60 3.43
N LEU A 101 -22.97 0.30 4.27
CA LEU A 101 -22.81 -0.17 5.64
C LEU A 101 -22.96 -1.69 5.67
N VAL A 102 -21.94 -2.36 6.16
CA VAL A 102 -21.92 -3.80 6.41
C VAL A 102 -22.02 -4.04 7.91
N ARG A 103 -23.14 -4.54 8.36
CA ARG A 103 -23.39 -4.87 9.77
C ARG A 103 -23.09 -6.34 10.01
N SER A 104 -22.29 -6.62 11.04
CA SER A 104 -22.03 -8.01 11.45
C SER A 104 -23.33 -8.72 11.78
N GLY A 105 -23.49 -9.95 11.29
CA GLY A 105 -24.59 -10.81 11.73
C GLY A 105 -24.44 -11.22 13.20
N THR A 106 -25.53 -11.40 13.89
CA THR A 106 -25.58 -11.91 15.27
C THR A 106 -25.92 -13.39 15.29
N GLY A 107 -25.39 -14.13 16.29
CA GLY A 107 -25.74 -15.55 16.47
C GLY A 107 -25.30 -16.47 15.32
N GLY A 108 -24.25 -16.09 14.57
CA GLY A 108 -23.77 -16.86 13.42
C GLY A 108 -24.47 -16.54 12.09
N ALA A 109 -25.35 -15.54 12.08
CA ALA A 109 -25.96 -15.04 10.85
C ALA A 109 -24.92 -14.31 9.97
N ASP A 110 -25.20 -14.28 8.68
CA ASP A 110 -24.36 -13.57 7.70
C ASP A 110 -24.43 -12.04 7.90
N ALA A 111 -23.41 -11.34 7.46
CA ALA A 111 -23.40 -9.88 7.46
C ALA A 111 -24.50 -9.30 6.54
N VAL A 112 -25.11 -8.20 6.97
CA VAL A 112 -26.15 -7.49 6.23
C VAL A 112 -25.53 -6.25 5.60
N VAL A 113 -25.65 -6.12 4.28
CA VAL A 113 -25.16 -4.97 3.49
C VAL A 113 -26.34 -4.07 3.12
N SER A 114 -26.18 -2.76 3.34
CA SER A 114 -27.16 -1.74 2.91
C SER A 114 -26.44 -0.46 2.51
N ASP A 115 -27.03 0.33 1.64
CA ASP A 115 -26.48 1.65 1.32
C ASP A 115 -26.60 2.58 2.54
N TRP A 116 -25.49 3.17 2.95
CA TRP A 116 -25.44 4.18 3.99
C TRP A 116 -25.61 5.60 3.42
N VAL A 117 -24.95 5.87 2.28
CA VAL A 117 -25.14 7.10 1.49
C VAL A 117 -24.95 6.81 0.01
N THR A 118 -25.69 7.53 -0.83
CA THR A 118 -25.68 7.43 -2.30
C THR A 118 -25.55 8.80 -2.95
N GLY A 119 -25.26 8.84 -4.25
CA GLY A 119 -25.19 10.08 -5.03
C GLY A 119 -23.90 10.87 -4.81
N LEU A 120 -22.86 10.21 -4.30
CA LEU A 120 -21.52 10.79 -4.14
C LEU A 120 -20.74 10.75 -5.47
N ARG A 121 -19.77 11.65 -5.61
CA ARG A 121 -18.94 11.73 -6.79
C ARG A 121 -17.68 10.86 -6.63
N LYS A 122 -17.76 9.59 -7.04
CA LYS A 122 -16.68 8.60 -6.91
C LYS A 122 -16.07 8.58 -5.50
N PRO A 123 -16.87 8.26 -4.45
CA PRO A 123 -16.35 8.19 -3.09
C PRO A 123 -15.24 7.15 -3.00
N HIS A 124 -14.18 7.46 -2.27
CA HIS A 124 -13.01 6.58 -2.22
C HIS A 124 -12.59 6.29 -0.80
N ASP A 125 -11.84 7.16 -0.14
CA ASP A 125 -11.30 6.90 1.19
C ASP A 125 -12.25 7.37 2.30
N LEU A 126 -12.21 6.67 3.43
CA LEU A 126 -13.14 6.78 4.55
C LEU A 126 -12.35 6.86 5.86
N VAL A 127 -12.38 7.99 6.56
CA VAL A 127 -11.62 8.18 7.80
C VAL A 127 -12.50 8.71 8.93
N PHE A 128 -12.52 8.00 10.06
CA PHE A 128 -13.12 8.51 11.29
C PHE A 128 -12.16 9.43 12.02
N HIS A 129 -12.63 10.59 12.44
CA HIS A 129 -11.87 11.54 13.26
C HIS A 129 -12.77 12.34 14.18
N THR A 130 -12.27 12.72 15.37
CA THR A 130 -13.02 13.51 16.36
C THR A 130 -12.54 14.95 16.34
N VAL A 131 -13.43 15.89 16.04
CA VAL A 131 -13.16 17.32 16.06
C VAL A 131 -14.13 18.00 17.00
N GLY A 132 -13.63 18.77 17.95
CA GLY A 132 -14.45 19.50 18.91
C GLY A 132 -15.40 18.62 19.73
N GLY A 133 -15.02 17.39 20.03
CA GLY A 133 -15.83 16.40 20.76
C GLY A 133 -16.89 15.69 19.92
N THR A 134 -17.05 16.03 18.65
CA THR A 134 -17.94 15.33 17.71
C THR A 134 -17.11 14.33 16.89
N GLN A 135 -17.59 13.10 16.82
CA GLN A 135 -17.01 12.10 15.93
C GLN A 135 -17.56 12.29 14.51
N TRP A 136 -16.67 12.38 13.54
CA TRP A 136 -16.99 12.57 12.14
C TRP A 136 -16.49 11.41 11.32
N LEU A 137 -17.23 11.07 10.26
CA LEU A 137 -16.74 10.30 9.14
C LEU A 137 -16.40 11.27 8.00
N TYR A 138 -15.15 11.32 7.60
CA TYR A 138 -14.68 11.99 6.39
C TYR A 138 -14.75 11.03 5.22
N VAL A 139 -15.26 11.51 4.09
CA VAL A 139 -15.39 10.77 2.84
C VAL A 139 -14.74 11.59 1.76
N SER A 140 -13.69 11.07 1.12
CA SER A 140 -13.12 11.69 -0.06
C SER A 140 -13.98 11.40 -1.29
N GLU A 141 -14.13 12.40 -2.15
CA GLU A 141 -14.74 12.32 -3.48
C GLU A 141 -13.67 12.68 -4.53
N SER A 142 -13.92 12.39 -5.81
CA SER A 142 -12.95 12.74 -6.87
C SER A 142 -12.60 14.24 -6.90
N ASN A 143 -13.52 15.11 -6.50
CA ASN A 143 -13.36 16.57 -6.56
C ASN A 143 -13.44 17.30 -5.20
N GLY A 144 -13.39 16.57 -4.08
CA GLY A 144 -13.47 17.18 -2.77
C GLY A 144 -13.49 16.20 -1.60
N VAL A 145 -13.78 16.73 -0.41
CA VAL A 145 -13.96 15.95 0.82
C VAL A 145 -15.23 16.43 1.51
N ARG A 146 -16.05 15.48 1.96
CA ARG A 146 -17.22 15.72 2.84
C ARG A 146 -16.99 15.07 4.19
N ARG A 147 -17.74 15.53 5.20
CA ARG A 147 -17.82 14.84 6.48
C ARG A 147 -19.27 14.73 6.97
N TYR A 148 -19.51 13.70 7.75
CA TYR A 148 -20.80 13.37 8.33
C TYR A 148 -20.66 13.21 9.83
N ALA A 149 -21.51 13.85 10.63
CA ALA A 149 -21.53 13.60 12.07
C ALA A 149 -21.92 12.15 12.33
N TRP A 150 -21.07 11.37 12.95
CA TRP A 150 -21.32 9.95 13.18
C TRP A 150 -22.28 9.74 14.34
N THR A 151 -23.38 9.02 14.09
CA THR A 151 -24.41 8.73 15.09
C THR A 151 -24.69 7.25 15.27
N GLY A 152 -24.00 6.38 14.54
CA GLY A 152 -24.30 4.94 14.48
C GLY A 152 -25.55 4.60 13.67
N ALA A 153 -26.18 5.58 13.02
CA ALA A 153 -27.39 5.36 12.22
C ALA A 153 -27.11 4.52 10.96
N THR A 154 -28.15 3.82 10.49
CA THR A 154 -28.08 2.96 9.28
C THR A 154 -28.09 3.73 7.98
N THR A 155 -28.33 5.03 8.02
CA THR A 155 -28.27 5.96 6.89
C THR A 155 -27.53 7.23 7.29
N ALA A 156 -26.86 7.85 6.34
CA ALA A 156 -26.07 9.06 6.58
C ALA A 156 -26.97 10.25 6.96
N PRO A 157 -26.55 11.08 7.92
CA PRO A 157 -27.16 12.40 8.14
C PRO A 157 -26.78 13.36 7.00
N ASN A 158 -27.17 14.63 7.11
CA ASN A 158 -26.69 15.66 6.21
C ASN A 158 -25.17 15.80 6.34
N SER A 159 -24.49 15.97 5.20
CA SER A 159 -23.05 16.18 5.15
C SER A 159 -22.68 17.65 5.25
N GLU A 160 -21.47 17.89 5.72
CA GLU A 160 -20.76 19.16 5.58
C GLU A 160 -19.67 19.01 4.51
N VAL A 161 -19.53 20.02 3.66
CA VAL A 161 -18.44 20.07 2.67
C VAL A 161 -17.20 20.64 3.35
N VAL A 162 -16.08 19.92 3.29
CA VAL A 162 -14.79 20.29 3.91
C VAL A 162 -13.86 20.89 2.86
N VAL A 163 -13.67 20.19 1.74
CA VAL A 163 -12.81 20.64 0.63
C VAL A 163 -13.59 20.53 -0.67
N THR A 164 -13.44 21.52 -1.55
CA THR A 164 -14.03 21.55 -2.89
C THR A 164 -13.00 21.91 -3.95
N GLY A 165 -13.35 21.65 -5.22
CA GLY A 165 -12.55 22.13 -6.34
C GLY A 165 -11.24 21.35 -6.54
N LEU A 166 -11.10 20.18 -5.94
CA LEU A 166 -9.97 19.30 -6.26
C LEU A 166 -10.07 18.84 -7.73
N PRO A 167 -8.93 18.74 -8.44
CA PRO A 167 -8.93 18.32 -9.83
C PRO A 167 -9.43 16.89 -9.98
N ASP A 168 -10.32 16.67 -10.95
CA ASP A 168 -10.80 15.37 -11.38
C ASP A 168 -10.99 15.35 -12.91
N SER A 169 -11.59 14.31 -13.46
CA SER A 169 -11.82 14.19 -14.91
C SER A 169 -12.70 15.30 -15.51
N SER A 170 -13.43 16.09 -14.70
CA SER A 170 -14.17 17.25 -15.18
C SER A 170 -13.37 18.55 -15.22
N THR A 171 -12.14 18.54 -14.74
CA THR A 171 -11.21 19.67 -14.79
C THR A 171 -10.94 20.02 -16.25
N PRO A 172 -11.20 21.26 -16.72
CA PRO A 172 -11.22 21.58 -18.14
C PRO A 172 -9.93 21.24 -18.89
N GLU A 173 -8.77 21.54 -18.33
CA GLU A 173 -7.47 21.28 -18.93
C GLU A 173 -7.12 19.77 -19.04
N LEU A 174 -7.84 18.90 -18.36
CA LEU A 174 -7.68 17.45 -18.42
C LEU A 174 -8.54 16.79 -19.49
N HIS A 175 -9.42 17.54 -20.16
CA HIS A 175 -10.24 17.07 -21.29
C HIS A 175 -10.97 15.75 -21.07
N GLY A 176 -11.43 15.52 -19.85
CA GLY A 176 -12.14 14.29 -19.47
C GLY A 176 -11.25 13.10 -19.11
N VAL A 177 -9.94 13.27 -19.09
CA VAL A 177 -8.97 12.20 -18.78
C VAL A 177 -8.20 12.53 -17.52
N TYR A 178 -8.32 11.67 -16.50
CA TYR A 178 -7.50 11.75 -15.30
C TYR A 178 -7.20 10.33 -14.81
N GLY A 179 -5.96 9.88 -15.01
CA GLY A 179 -5.57 8.49 -14.73
C GLY A 179 -5.75 8.07 -13.27
N HIS A 180 -5.43 8.98 -12.31
CA HIS A 180 -5.47 8.70 -10.88
C HIS A 180 -6.33 9.75 -10.15
N GLU A 181 -7.61 9.87 -10.54
CA GLU A 181 -8.48 10.94 -10.03
C GLU A 181 -9.02 10.72 -8.61
N LEU A 182 -8.97 9.51 -8.08
CA LEU A 182 -9.46 9.21 -6.73
C LEU A 182 -8.55 9.84 -5.67
N LYS A 183 -9.12 10.21 -4.53
CA LYS A 183 -8.42 10.93 -3.46
C LYS A 183 -8.33 10.08 -2.22
N ASN A 184 -7.14 10.03 -1.62
CA ASN A 184 -6.95 9.44 -0.31
C ASN A 184 -6.74 10.52 0.74
N ILE A 185 -7.16 10.24 1.96
CA ILE A 185 -7.16 11.19 3.05
C ILE A 185 -6.65 10.57 4.35
N ALA A 186 -6.05 11.40 5.19
CA ALA A 186 -5.74 11.06 6.57
C ALA A 186 -5.93 12.27 7.46
N LEU A 187 -6.23 12.07 8.75
CA LEU A 187 -6.31 13.16 9.73
C LEU A 187 -5.38 12.85 10.91
N ASP A 188 -4.69 13.87 11.41
CA ASP A 188 -3.77 13.73 12.51
C ASP A 188 -4.37 14.23 13.84
N SER A 189 -3.61 14.05 14.93
CA SER A 189 -4.02 14.47 16.28
C SER A 189 -4.09 15.99 16.47
N GLN A 190 -3.67 16.79 15.49
CA GLN A 190 -3.73 18.24 15.49
C GLN A 190 -4.92 18.80 14.68
N ASP A 191 -5.88 17.95 14.35
CA ASP A 191 -7.03 18.28 13.51
C ASP A 191 -6.61 18.82 12.12
N ARG A 192 -5.57 18.21 11.51
CA ARG A 192 -5.16 18.50 10.14
C ARG A 192 -5.62 17.39 9.22
N LEU A 193 -6.21 17.77 8.08
CA LEU A 193 -6.66 16.88 7.02
C LEU A 193 -5.60 16.86 5.90
N PHE A 194 -5.08 15.70 5.59
CA PHE A 194 -4.16 15.45 4.48
C PHE A 194 -4.91 14.84 3.32
N VAL A 195 -4.68 15.34 2.10
CA VAL A 195 -5.39 14.91 0.89
C VAL A 195 -4.37 14.64 -0.21
N SER A 196 -4.38 13.44 -0.79
CA SER A 196 -3.59 13.14 -1.99
C SER A 196 -4.26 13.72 -3.24
N ILE A 197 -3.47 14.35 -4.09
CA ILE A 197 -3.85 14.77 -5.45
C ILE A 197 -2.86 14.09 -6.39
N ALA A 198 -3.19 12.89 -6.82
CA ALA A 198 -2.31 12.08 -7.62
C ALA A 198 -2.16 12.60 -9.06
N SER A 199 -1.26 12.01 -9.83
CA SER A 199 -0.94 12.42 -11.19
C SER A 199 -2.10 12.20 -12.16
N SER A 200 -2.21 13.06 -13.19
CA SER A 200 -3.24 12.90 -14.22
C SER A 200 -2.89 11.81 -15.24
N CYS A 201 -1.61 11.46 -15.37
CA CYS A 201 -1.15 10.41 -16.28
C CYS A 201 0.11 9.71 -15.76
N ASN A 202 0.66 8.80 -16.54
CA ASN A 202 1.87 8.05 -16.19
C ASN A 202 3.08 8.97 -15.91
N VAL A 203 3.35 9.93 -16.82
CA VAL A 203 4.49 10.85 -16.75
C VAL A 203 4.08 12.22 -17.30
N CYS A 204 3.34 13.00 -16.51
CA CYS A 204 2.86 14.33 -16.93
C CYS A 204 3.68 15.44 -16.27
N ILE A 205 4.61 16.05 -17.00
CA ILE A 205 5.38 17.21 -16.51
C ILE A 205 4.48 18.41 -16.20
N SER A 206 3.34 18.54 -16.89
CA SER A 206 2.35 19.59 -16.62
C SER A 206 1.76 19.49 -15.21
N ASP A 207 1.71 18.30 -14.61
CA ASP A 207 1.20 18.08 -13.25
C ASP A 207 2.11 18.73 -12.20
N ALA A 208 3.43 18.71 -12.43
CA ALA A 208 4.40 19.30 -11.51
C ALA A 208 4.32 20.83 -11.41
N VAL A 209 3.67 21.49 -12.38
CA VAL A 209 3.49 22.95 -12.46
C VAL A 209 2.01 23.37 -12.45
N ALA A 210 1.09 22.43 -12.28
CA ALA A 210 -0.33 22.71 -12.15
C ALA A 210 -0.67 23.43 -10.84
N ASP A 211 -1.85 24.03 -10.78
CA ASP A 211 -2.40 24.60 -9.55
C ASP A 211 -3.81 23.99 -9.30
N PRO A 212 -3.98 23.14 -8.29
CA PRO A 212 -2.95 22.61 -7.40
C PRO A 212 -1.98 21.67 -8.13
N VAL A 213 -0.71 21.59 -7.64
CA VAL A 213 0.27 20.60 -8.09
C VAL A 213 -0.32 19.20 -7.93
N ARG A 214 -0.18 18.35 -8.96
CA ARG A 214 -0.56 16.95 -8.96
C ARG A 214 0.65 16.04 -8.71
N GLY A 215 0.44 14.82 -8.27
CA GLY A 215 1.51 13.99 -7.72
C GLY A 215 1.99 14.54 -6.37
N ALA A 216 1.04 14.93 -5.50
CA ALA A 216 1.30 15.70 -4.30
C ALA A 216 0.31 15.38 -3.18
N ILE A 217 0.69 15.72 -1.96
CA ILE A 217 -0.19 15.73 -0.78
C ILE A 217 -0.32 17.17 -0.29
N TYR A 218 -1.55 17.56 -0.02
CA TYR A 218 -1.92 18.84 0.55
C TYR A 218 -2.44 18.66 1.97
N VAL A 219 -2.21 19.65 2.82
CA VAL A 219 -2.78 19.71 4.17
C VAL A 219 -3.73 20.88 4.30
N TYR A 220 -4.82 20.63 5.02
CA TYR A 220 -5.91 21.56 5.35
C TYR A 220 -6.20 21.47 6.85
N ASP A 221 -6.95 22.41 7.38
CA ASP A 221 -7.62 22.18 8.66
C ASP A 221 -8.69 21.09 8.53
N ALA A 222 -9.03 20.37 9.60
CA ALA A 222 -10.07 19.34 9.58
C ALA A 222 -11.47 19.88 9.22
N THR A 223 -11.65 21.20 9.31
CA THR A 223 -12.90 21.90 8.90
C THR A 223 -12.81 22.49 7.49
N GLY A 224 -11.72 22.25 6.77
CA GLY A 224 -11.38 22.94 5.51
C GLY A 224 -10.66 24.26 5.73
N GLY A 225 -10.10 24.81 4.67
CA GLY A 225 -9.30 26.04 4.77
C GLY A 225 -7.82 25.79 5.04
N ASN A 226 -7.03 26.86 5.07
CA ASN A 226 -5.58 26.85 5.31
C ASN A 226 -4.79 25.86 4.44
N GLN A 227 -5.24 25.70 3.18
CA GLN A 227 -4.60 24.81 2.20
C GLN A 227 -3.13 25.15 2.01
N ARG A 228 -2.26 24.16 2.10
CA ARG A 228 -0.87 24.28 1.65
C ARG A 228 -0.34 22.95 1.10
N LEU A 229 0.62 23.06 0.22
CA LEU A 229 1.38 21.90 -0.25
C LEU A 229 2.18 21.32 0.93
N TYR A 230 2.02 20.00 1.17
CA TYR A 230 2.75 19.28 2.22
C TYR A 230 3.96 18.55 1.65
N ALA A 231 3.76 17.76 0.57
CA ALA A 231 4.83 17.06 -0.13
C ALA A 231 4.47 16.88 -1.60
N ARG A 232 5.48 16.67 -2.46
CA ARG A 232 5.31 16.50 -3.90
C ARG A 232 6.22 15.41 -4.46
N GLY A 233 6.06 15.14 -5.76
CA GLY A 233 6.86 14.12 -6.43
C GLY A 233 6.41 12.69 -6.11
N LEU A 234 5.13 12.53 -5.73
CA LEU A 234 4.46 11.29 -5.38
C LEU A 234 3.47 10.93 -6.50
N ARG A 235 3.88 10.11 -7.45
CA ARG A 235 3.06 9.86 -8.66
C ARG A 235 1.61 9.54 -8.35
N ASN A 236 1.36 8.51 -7.56
CA ASN A 236 0.01 8.10 -7.15
C ASN A 236 0.03 7.57 -5.71
N ALA A 237 -0.11 8.49 -4.75
CA ALA A 237 -0.20 8.15 -3.32
C ALA A 237 -1.63 7.69 -3.00
N GLU A 238 -1.82 6.38 -2.83
CA GLU A 238 -3.13 5.73 -2.64
C GLU A 238 -3.40 5.36 -1.18
N GLY A 239 -2.42 4.98 -0.40
CA GLY A 239 -2.57 4.70 1.02
C GLY A 239 -1.95 5.80 1.87
N LEU A 240 -2.70 6.32 2.84
CA LEU A 240 -2.26 7.32 3.80
C LEU A 240 -2.65 6.89 5.21
N ALA A 241 -1.69 6.79 6.13
CA ALA A 241 -1.99 6.53 7.53
C ALA A 241 -0.89 7.10 8.45
N PHE A 242 -1.29 7.53 9.65
CA PHE A 242 -0.35 7.93 10.69
C PHE A 242 0.17 6.73 11.45
N PHE A 243 1.47 6.74 11.78
CA PHE A 243 2.01 5.73 12.68
C PHE A 243 1.34 5.87 14.04
N PRO A 244 0.86 4.77 14.65
CA PRO A 244 0.04 4.84 15.86
C PRO A 244 0.69 5.61 17.01
N GLY A 245 -0.04 6.59 17.55
CA GLY A 245 0.42 7.42 18.67
C GLY A 245 1.36 8.57 18.28
N THR A 246 1.57 8.79 16.98
CA THR A 246 2.41 9.89 16.46
C THR A 246 1.65 10.75 15.44
N ASN A 247 2.32 11.77 14.91
CA ASN A 247 1.89 12.52 13.74
C ASN A 247 2.80 12.22 12.52
N ASP A 248 3.44 11.06 12.48
CA ASP A 248 4.30 10.62 11.39
C ASP A 248 3.44 9.99 10.30
N LEU A 249 3.27 10.72 9.21
CA LEU A 249 2.48 10.28 8.07
C LEU A 249 3.28 9.31 7.20
N TRP A 250 2.71 8.14 6.96
CA TRP A 250 3.21 7.16 6.02
C TRP A 250 2.32 7.10 4.80
N VAL A 251 2.92 6.87 3.65
CA VAL A 251 2.20 6.77 2.37
C VAL A 251 2.71 5.59 1.54
N ALA A 252 1.77 4.96 0.83
CA ALA A 252 2.05 3.97 -0.20
C ALA A 252 1.83 4.61 -1.57
N VAL A 253 2.83 4.51 -2.46
CA VAL A 253 2.83 5.19 -3.76
C VAL A 253 3.03 4.19 -4.88
N ASN A 254 2.20 4.30 -5.91
CA ASN A 254 2.38 3.56 -7.15
C ASN A 254 3.24 4.38 -8.10
N GLU A 255 4.35 3.82 -8.52
CA GLU A 255 5.30 4.48 -9.40
C GLU A 255 5.00 4.31 -10.89
N ARG A 256 5.81 4.97 -11.74
CA ARG A 256 5.54 5.04 -13.18
C ARG A 256 5.72 3.68 -13.88
N ASP A 257 4.96 3.50 -14.94
CA ASP A 257 5.07 2.33 -15.82
C ASP A 257 6.01 2.58 -16.99
N ASN A 258 6.50 1.50 -17.60
CA ASN A 258 7.31 1.51 -18.84
C ASN A 258 8.53 2.43 -18.74
N LEU A 259 9.29 2.34 -17.65
CA LEU A 259 10.49 3.15 -17.44
C LEU A 259 11.57 2.79 -18.48
N PRO A 260 11.99 3.73 -19.36
CA PRO A 260 13.12 3.48 -20.24
C PRO A 260 14.43 3.38 -19.46
N TYR A 261 15.37 2.55 -19.95
CA TYR A 261 16.68 2.41 -19.34
C TYR A 261 17.46 3.73 -19.34
N PRO A 262 17.83 4.30 -18.19
CA PRO A 262 18.27 5.69 -18.10
C PRO A 262 19.79 5.87 -18.27
N PHE A 263 20.58 4.79 -18.40
CA PHE A 263 22.03 4.84 -18.37
C PHE A 263 22.65 4.73 -19.76
N ASN A 264 23.52 5.69 -20.12
CA ASN A 264 24.32 5.63 -21.36
C ASN A 264 25.68 4.97 -21.06
N ASP A 265 25.65 3.67 -20.83
CA ASP A 265 26.77 2.84 -20.31
C ASP A 265 27.42 1.96 -21.37
N GLY A 266 27.07 2.13 -22.64
CA GLY A 266 27.59 1.34 -23.76
C GLY A 266 26.93 0.00 -23.98
N THR A 267 25.90 -0.38 -23.20
CA THR A 267 25.10 -1.59 -23.39
C THR A 267 24.21 -1.54 -24.62
N GLY A 268 23.97 -0.35 -25.17
CA GLY A 268 23.02 -0.10 -26.25
C GLY A 268 21.56 -0.05 -25.81
N GLN A 269 21.29 -0.09 -24.50
CA GLN A 269 19.95 -0.13 -23.95
C GLN A 269 19.36 1.26 -23.64
N TYR A 270 20.20 2.30 -23.70
CA TYR A 270 19.82 3.67 -23.37
C TYR A 270 18.54 4.13 -24.07
N GLY A 271 17.53 4.49 -23.30
CA GLY A 271 16.23 4.95 -23.77
C GLY A 271 15.29 3.85 -24.28
N GLN A 272 15.65 2.57 -24.13
CA GLN A 272 14.78 1.46 -24.48
C GLN A 272 13.95 1.03 -23.29
N VAL A 273 12.67 0.69 -23.52
CA VAL A 273 11.82 0.02 -22.54
C VAL A 273 12.12 -1.48 -22.62
N ILE A 274 12.81 -2.00 -21.63
CA ILE A 274 13.29 -3.38 -21.59
C ILE A 274 12.50 -4.14 -20.53
N PRO A 275 11.77 -5.22 -20.85
CA PRO A 275 10.93 -5.93 -19.90
C PRO A 275 11.66 -6.33 -18.61
N SER A 276 12.87 -6.90 -18.71
CA SER A 276 13.65 -7.28 -17.52
C SER A 276 14.12 -6.09 -16.66
N TRP A 277 14.27 -4.90 -17.23
CA TRP A 277 14.49 -3.65 -16.51
C TRP A 277 13.20 -3.20 -15.83
N VAL A 278 12.11 -3.11 -16.60
CA VAL A 278 10.79 -2.70 -16.09
C VAL A 278 10.32 -3.60 -14.95
N ASP A 279 10.57 -4.91 -15.00
CA ASP A 279 10.20 -5.84 -13.93
C ASP A 279 10.74 -5.46 -12.54
N ASN A 280 11.79 -4.64 -12.48
CA ASN A 280 12.41 -4.22 -11.23
C ASN A 280 12.46 -2.71 -11.02
N HIS A 281 12.07 -1.90 -12.04
CA HIS A 281 12.21 -0.44 -12.02
C HIS A 281 10.97 0.29 -12.54
N PRO A 282 10.58 1.38 -11.86
CA PRO A 282 10.98 1.70 -10.49
C PRO A 282 10.21 0.83 -9.50
N PRO A 283 10.74 0.58 -8.29
CA PRO A 283 9.94 0.05 -7.20
C PRO A 283 8.79 0.97 -6.87
N ASP A 284 7.66 0.40 -6.44
CA ASP A 284 6.66 1.15 -5.70
C ASP A 284 7.21 1.56 -4.34
N GLU A 285 6.60 2.56 -3.70
CA GLU A 285 7.20 3.20 -2.53
C GLU A 285 6.32 3.06 -1.28
N PHE A 286 6.96 2.88 -0.12
CA PHE A 286 6.37 3.03 1.20
C PHE A 286 7.23 4.02 2.00
N ILE A 287 6.70 5.22 2.22
CA ILE A 287 7.47 6.39 2.64
C ILE A 287 6.99 6.91 3.98
N HIS A 288 7.93 7.18 4.91
CA HIS A 288 7.72 8.11 6.01
C HIS A 288 7.80 9.53 5.45
N LEU A 289 6.65 10.18 5.28
CA LEU A 289 6.54 11.42 4.52
C LEU A 289 7.00 12.64 5.35
N ARG A 290 7.76 13.53 4.72
CA ARG A 290 8.23 14.76 5.34
C ARG A 290 7.46 15.99 4.88
N ASP A 291 7.24 16.93 5.77
CA ASP A 291 6.72 18.25 5.43
C ASP A 291 7.73 19.02 4.55
N GLY A 292 7.30 19.49 3.39
CA GLY A 292 8.15 20.10 2.37
C GLY A 292 8.91 19.10 1.52
N GLY A 293 8.70 17.78 1.69
CA GLY A 293 9.42 16.74 0.97
C GLY A 293 9.17 16.73 -0.53
N ASN A 294 10.18 16.25 -1.30
CA ASN A 294 10.10 16.07 -2.74
C ASN A 294 10.67 14.70 -3.11
N TYR A 295 9.83 13.83 -3.66
CA TYR A 295 10.10 12.42 -3.94
C TYR A 295 10.26 12.12 -5.45
N GLY A 296 10.59 13.12 -6.23
CA GLY A 296 11.22 12.99 -7.55
C GLY A 296 10.28 12.98 -8.75
N TRP A 297 9.12 12.30 -8.69
CA TRP A 297 8.22 12.23 -9.84
C TRP A 297 7.85 13.66 -10.34
N PRO A 298 7.79 13.94 -11.66
CA PRO A 298 8.02 13.06 -12.81
C PRO A 298 9.46 13.04 -13.33
N TYR A 299 10.43 13.62 -12.61
CA TYR A 299 11.79 13.87 -13.12
C TYR A 299 12.84 12.86 -12.65
N CYS A 300 12.56 12.17 -11.54
CA CYS A 300 13.46 11.22 -10.91
C CYS A 300 12.69 9.97 -10.47
N ASN A 301 13.31 8.81 -10.56
CA ASN A 301 12.72 7.53 -10.17
C ASN A 301 13.57 6.86 -9.07
N PRO A 302 12.96 6.17 -8.09
CA PRO A 302 13.72 5.48 -7.06
C PRO A 302 14.59 4.37 -7.62
N ASN A 303 15.82 4.26 -7.08
CA ASN A 303 16.85 3.33 -7.56
C ASN A 303 17.04 2.17 -6.57
N PRO A 304 16.56 0.95 -6.88
CA PRO A 304 16.74 -0.24 -6.06
C PRO A 304 18.13 -0.86 -6.18
N ASP A 305 18.93 -0.50 -7.20
CA ASP A 305 20.26 -1.03 -7.46
C ASP A 305 21.36 -0.35 -6.63
N SER A 306 20.96 0.60 -5.78
CA SER A 306 21.89 1.21 -4.81
C SER A 306 22.37 0.18 -3.79
N PRO A 307 23.50 0.41 -3.11
CA PRO A 307 24.01 -0.51 -2.08
C PRO A 307 23.03 -0.81 -0.94
N SER A 308 22.06 0.05 -0.69
CA SER A 308 21.00 -0.16 0.31
C SER A 308 19.84 -1.00 -0.20
N GLY A 309 19.80 -1.36 -1.49
CA GLY A 309 18.69 -2.09 -2.09
C GLY A 309 17.37 -1.32 -1.99
N LEU A 310 16.34 -1.97 -1.46
CA LEU A 310 15.01 -1.35 -1.29
C LEU A 310 14.90 -0.44 -0.06
N PHE A 311 15.97 -0.22 0.72
CA PHE A 311 15.94 0.66 1.88
C PHE A 311 16.64 1.98 1.59
N ASP A 312 16.07 3.08 2.10
CA ASP A 312 16.66 4.41 1.96
C ASP A 312 17.15 4.67 0.53
N MET A 313 16.26 4.43 -0.45
CA MET A 313 16.62 4.47 -1.87
C MET A 313 16.92 5.89 -2.34
N PRO A 314 18.02 6.09 -3.07
CA PRO A 314 18.26 7.31 -3.84
C PRO A 314 17.41 7.31 -5.11
N PHE A 315 17.59 8.34 -5.93
CA PHE A 315 16.89 8.50 -7.20
C PHE A 315 17.84 8.58 -8.38
N ASP A 316 17.42 8.00 -9.50
CA ASP A 316 18.02 8.19 -10.82
C ASP A 316 17.19 9.16 -11.65
N ARG A 317 17.81 9.72 -12.70
CA ARG A 317 17.13 10.59 -13.64
C ARG A 317 16.11 9.82 -14.47
N ASP A 318 14.97 10.44 -14.69
CA ASP A 318 14.02 9.93 -15.66
C ASP A 318 14.52 10.22 -17.09
N TYR A 319 14.49 9.20 -17.95
CA TYR A 319 14.97 9.31 -19.33
C TYR A 319 14.11 10.27 -20.17
N ASP A 320 12.79 10.24 -19.99
CA ASP A 320 11.87 11.01 -20.82
C ASP A 320 11.82 12.48 -20.41
N THR A 321 11.88 12.76 -19.11
CA THR A 321 11.57 14.08 -18.55
C THR A 321 12.79 14.83 -18.00
N ASN A 322 13.89 14.14 -17.70
CA ASN A 322 15.07 14.73 -17.05
C ASN A 322 16.40 14.12 -17.53
N ARG A 323 16.48 13.79 -18.82
CA ARG A 323 17.60 13.05 -19.41
C ARG A 323 18.97 13.69 -19.17
N ASP A 324 19.06 15.00 -19.32
CA ASP A 324 20.30 15.77 -19.14
C ASP A 324 20.50 16.32 -17.71
N GLY A 325 19.52 16.10 -16.83
CA GLY A 325 19.54 16.60 -15.46
C GLY A 325 19.18 18.08 -15.32
N SER A 326 18.69 18.71 -16.39
CA SER A 326 18.37 20.15 -16.37
C SER A 326 17.07 20.49 -15.66
N GLN A 327 16.17 19.50 -15.51
CA GLN A 327 14.86 19.71 -14.90
C GLN A 327 14.88 19.54 -13.38
N ALA A 328 15.67 18.59 -12.87
CA ALA A 328 15.80 18.35 -11.44
C ALA A 328 17.15 17.68 -11.14
N ASP A 329 17.73 18.04 -10.00
CA ASP A 329 18.85 17.31 -9.42
C ASP A 329 18.32 16.18 -8.54
N CYS A 330 18.39 14.94 -9.03
CA CYS A 330 17.84 13.76 -8.34
C CYS A 330 18.59 13.42 -7.03
N SER A 331 19.81 13.94 -6.84
CA SER A 331 20.53 13.79 -5.58
C SER A 331 19.94 14.60 -4.42
N MET A 332 19.10 15.58 -4.74
CA MET A 332 18.42 16.45 -3.77
C MET A 332 17.03 15.95 -3.37
N MET A 333 16.58 14.84 -3.92
CA MET A 333 15.28 14.25 -3.55
C MET A 333 15.33 13.62 -2.15
N ASP A 334 14.22 13.69 -1.44
CA ASP A 334 14.04 12.96 -0.17
C ASP A 334 13.99 11.46 -0.46
N ARG A 335 14.78 10.68 0.29
CA ARG A 335 14.96 9.25 0.01
C ARG A 335 13.71 8.44 0.34
N VAL A 336 13.48 7.39 -0.43
CA VAL A 336 12.37 6.45 -0.19
C VAL A 336 12.71 5.54 0.99
N THR A 337 11.86 5.52 2.00
CA THR A 337 12.12 4.77 3.24
C THR A 337 12.21 3.26 2.97
N LEU A 338 11.26 2.71 2.22
CA LEU A 338 11.22 1.31 1.82
C LEU A 338 10.60 1.18 0.42
N GLY A 339 11.30 0.48 -0.48
CA GLY A 339 10.74 0.05 -1.75
C GLY A 339 9.86 -1.19 -1.61
N ILE A 340 8.75 -1.20 -2.33
CA ILE A 340 7.94 -2.38 -2.58
C ILE A 340 8.30 -2.90 -3.97
N GLN A 341 8.21 -4.21 -4.19
CA GLN A 341 8.49 -4.78 -5.51
C GLN A 341 7.81 -3.97 -6.62
N ALA A 342 8.56 -3.62 -7.66
CA ALA A 342 8.09 -2.77 -8.75
C ALA A 342 6.76 -3.24 -9.34
N HIS A 343 5.88 -2.29 -9.62
CA HIS A 343 4.58 -2.51 -10.24
C HIS A 343 3.64 -3.46 -9.46
N SER A 344 3.76 -3.51 -8.13
CA SER A 344 2.83 -4.27 -7.27
C SER A 344 1.52 -3.52 -7.02
N ALA A 345 1.47 -2.23 -7.31
CA ALA A 345 0.34 -1.32 -7.09
C ALA A 345 -0.14 -1.36 -5.63
N PRO A 346 0.66 -0.89 -4.65
CA PRO A 346 0.19 -0.74 -3.28
C PRO A 346 -0.91 0.30 -3.22
N LEU A 347 -2.04 -0.07 -2.59
CA LEU A 347 -3.19 0.82 -2.41
C LEU A 347 -3.37 1.11 -0.91
N GLY A 348 -4.50 0.70 -0.31
CA GLY A 348 -4.76 0.93 1.11
C GLY A 348 -3.84 0.12 2.02
N PHE A 349 -3.58 0.68 3.19
CA PHE A 349 -2.85 -0.01 4.24
C PHE A 349 -3.32 0.44 5.62
N THR A 350 -3.07 -0.40 6.61
CA THR A 350 -3.31 -0.07 8.02
C THR A 350 -2.13 -0.48 8.88
N PHE A 351 -1.77 0.37 9.83
CA PHE A 351 -0.94 -0.05 10.94
C PHE A 351 -1.78 -0.88 11.91
N HIS A 352 -1.29 -2.04 12.28
CA HIS A 352 -1.93 -2.81 13.32
C HIS A 352 -0.97 -3.09 14.49
N GLN A 353 -1.49 -2.96 15.69
CA GLN A 353 -0.79 -3.27 16.93
C GLN A 353 -1.74 -4.02 17.86
N GLY A 354 -1.21 -4.99 18.60
CA GLY A 354 -2.02 -5.70 19.59
C GLY A 354 -3.20 -6.47 19.02
N THR A 355 -3.10 -6.93 17.79
CA THR A 355 -4.10 -7.82 17.18
C THR A 355 -4.12 -9.17 17.87
N SER A 356 -5.10 -10.01 17.53
CA SER A 356 -5.11 -11.42 17.96
C SER A 356 -4.02 -12.26 17.27
N PHE A 357 -3.20 -11.67 16.41
CA PHE A 357 -2.16 -12.36 15.66
C PHE A 357 -0.93 -12.63 16.52
N PRO A 358 -0.29 -13.82 16.39
CA PRO A 358 0.96 -14.10 17.08
C PRO A 358 2.13 -13.35 16.43
N ALA A 359 3.23 -13.16 17.16
CA ALA A 359 4.49 -12.74 16.55
C ALA A 359 4.92 -13.77 15.47
N PRO A 360 5.49 -13.32 14.36
CA PRO A 360 5.85 -11.94 14.00
C PRO A 360 4.72 -11.09 13.42
N TRP A 361 3.50 -11.61 13.33
CA TRP A 361 2.36 -11.02 12.63
C TRP A 361 1.56 -10.03 13.49
N SER A 362 1.97 -9.82 14.75
CA SER A 362 1.19 -9.08 15.76
C SER A 362 1.22 -7.56 15.57
N SER A 363 2.15 -7.03 14.79
CA SER A 363 2.28 -5.58 14.56
C SER A 363 3.00 -5.29 13.25
N GLY A 364 2.74 -4.11 12.68
CA GLY A 364 3.33 -3.67 11.42
C GLY A 364 2.34 -2.90 10.56
N ALA A 365 2.71 -2.61 9.32
CA ALA A 365 1.81 -2.12 8.29
C ALA A 365 1.37 -3.28 7.40
N ALA A 366 0.08 -3.61 7.42
CA ALA A 366 -0.51 -4.51 6.43
C ALA A 366 -0.88 -3.67 5.21
N ILE A 367 -0.39 -4.04 4.02
CA ILE A 367 -0.55 -3.28 2.78
C ILE A 367 -1.20 -4.17 1.73
N ALA A 368 -2.26 -3.69 1.10
CA ALA A 368 -2.91 -4.35 -0.03
C ALA A 368 -2.18 -4.01 -1.33
N LEU A 369 -1.76 -5.02 -2.07
CA LEU A 369 -1.12 -4.91 -3.38
C LEU A 369 -2.11 -5.33 -4.45
N HIS A 370 -2.55 -4.38 -5.28
CA HIS A 370 -3.63 -4.57 -6.24
C HIS A 370 -3.20 -5.34 -7.51
N GLY A 371 -1.88 -5.46 -7.74
CA GLY A 371 -1.31 -6.29 -8.79
C GLY A 371 -0.90 -5.57 -10.05
N SER A 372 0.01 -6.20 -10.76
CA SER A 372 0.71 -5.63 -11.91
C SER A 372 0.01 -5.91 -13.23
N TRP A 373 0.18 -5.00 -14.20
CA TRP A 373 -0.05 -5.25 -15.61
C TRP A 373 1.24 -5.05 -16.44
N ASN A 374 2.25 -4.40 -15.86
CA ASN A 374 3.48 -3.93 -16.53
C ASN A 374 4.70 -4.80 -16.20
N ARG A 375 4.52 -6.12 -16.14
CA ARG A 375 5.58 -7.09 -15.82
C ARG A 375 5.46 -8.33 -16.69
N GLU A 376 6.60 -8.94 -17.04
CA GLU A 376 6.63 -10.27 -17.67
C GLU A 376 6.12 -11.34 -16.68
N THR A 377 6.59 -11.27 -15.43
CA THR A 377 6.07 -12.11 -14.35
C THR A 377 5.16 -11.27 -13.45
N PRO A 378 3.83 -11.51 -13.48
CA PRO A 378 2.89 -10.79 -12.65
C PRO A 378 3.24 -10.83 -11.16
N THR A 379 3.02 -9.72 -10.46
CA THR A 379 3.21 -9.59 -9.00
C THR A 379 2.05 -8.82 -8.38
N GLY A 380 2.04 -8.72 -7.05
CA GLY A 380 0.91 -8.15 -6.32
C GLY A 380 -0.21 -9.15 -6.16
N ASP A 381 -1.48 -8.70 -6.25
CA ASP A 381 -2.67 -9.49 -5.93
C ASP A 381 -2.50 -10.23 -4.59
N LYS A 382 -2.01 -9.52 -3.59
CA LYS A 382 -1.69 -10.07 -2.27
C LYS A 382 -1.76 -9.00 -1.18
N VAL A 383 -1.74 -9.41 0.05
CA VAL A 383 -1.50 -8.54 1.19
C VAL A 383 -0.13 -8.88 1.76
N ILE A 384 0.68 -7.87 1.97
CA ILE A 384 1.98 -7.98 2.65
C ILE A 384 1.90 -7.38 4.05
N LEU A 385 2.81 -7.80 4.91
CA LEU A 385 3.10 -7.14 6.18
C LEU A 385 4.49 -6.53 6.10
N VAL A 386 4.61 -5.27 6.47
CA VAL A 386 5.88 -4.58 6.72
C VAL A 386 6.05 -4.47 8.24
N PRO A 387 6.89 -5.32 8.87
CA PRO A 387 7.14 -5.23 10.29
C PRO A 387 7.97 -3.99 10.62
N PHE A 388 7.75 -3.42 11.80
CA PHE A 388 8.55 -2.32 12.34
C PHE A 388 9.39 -2.82 13.50
N VAL A 389 10.71 -2.63 13.37
CA VAL A 389 11.68 -3.05 14.38
C VAL A 389 11.89 -1.89 15.38
N ASN A 390 11.97 -2.22 16.66
CA ASN A 390 12.20 -1.24 17.74
C ASN A 390 11.15 -0.13 17.89
N GLY A 391 9.93 -0.43 17.49
CA GLY A 391 8.75 0.34 17.95
C GLY A 391 8.38 1.53 17.15
N ASN A 392 9.14 2.06 16.20
CA ASN A 392 8.58 3.27 15.64
C ASN A 392 9.10 3.82 14.35
N GLU A 393 10.12 3.49 13.69
CA GLU A 393 10.42 4.31 12.49
C GLU A 393 11.20 3.57 11.40
N GLN A 394 11.64 2.38 11.69
CA GLN A 394 12.40 1.60 10.70
C GLN A 394 11.62 0.36 10.30
N PRO A 395 11.04 0.39 9.09
CA PRO A 395 10.43 -0.80 8.52
C PRO A 395 11.51 -1.84 8.24
N SER A 396 11.18 -3.11 8.44
CA SER A 396 11.96 -4.23 7.92
C SER A 396 11.43 -4.65 6.55
N SER A 397 12.08 -5.63 5.93
CA SER A 397 11.62 -6.19 4.66
C SER A 397 10.18 -6.67 4.76
N ALA A 398 9.40 -6.39 3.73
CA ALA A 398 8.04 -6.87 3.61
C ALA A 398 8.00 -8.41 3.54
N VAL A 399 6.98 -9.00 4.16
CA VAL A 399 6.69 -10.43 4.12
C VAL A 399 5.27 -10.68 3.62
N ASP A 400 5.06 -11.76 2.90
CA ASP A 400 3.74 -12.12 2.40
C ASP A 400 2.80 -12.53 3.56
N LEU A 401 1.62 -11.93 3.63
CA LEU A 401 0.61 -12.22 4.64
C LEU A 401 -0.56 -13.04 4.06
N VAL A 402 -1.10 -12.63 2.91
CA VAL A 402 -2.15 -13.38 2.19
C VAL A 402 -1.83 -13.37 0.71
N THR A 403 -1.75 -14.53 0.08
CA THR A 403 -1.37 -14.65 -1.33
C THR A 403 -2.29 -15.60 -2.09
N VAL A 404 -2.00 -15.79 -3.40
CA VAL A 404 -2.69 -16.73 -4.31
C VAL A 404 -4.05 -16.21 -4.79
N TRP A 405 -4.22 -14.89 -4.90
CA TRP A 405 -5.30 -14.33 -5.72
C TRP A 405 -5.00 -14.38 -7.22
N THR A 406 -3.70 -14.52 -7.59
CA THR A 406 -3.28 -14.75 -8.99
C THR A 406 -3.25 -16.23 -9.30
N ASN A 407 -3.80 -16.62 -10.46
CA ASN A 407 -3.69 -17.97 -10.98
C ASN A 407 -2.27 -18.19 -11.56
N PRO A 408 -1.82 -19.46 -11.70
CA PRO A 408 -0.56 -19.77 -12.37
C PRO A 408 -0.45 -19.27 -13.81
N ASN A 409 -1.58 -19.04 -14.49
CA ASN A 409 -1.62 -18.48 -15.86
C ASN A 409 -1.67 -16.93 -15.88
N GLY A 410 -1.42 -16.26 -14.75
CA GLY A 410 -1.42 -14.80 -14.64
C GLY A 410 -2.80 -14.14 -14.60
N THR A 411 -3.90 -14.89 -14.62
CA THR A 411 -5.24 -14.30 -14.43
C THR A 411 -5.57 -14.10 -12.97
N TYR A 412 -6.36 -13.06 -12.68
CA TYR A 412 -6.69 -12.69 -11.30
C TYR A 412 -7.99 -13.36 -10.84
N ARG A 413 -7.97 -13.91 -9.62
CA ARG A 413 -9.16 -14.40 -8.89
C ARG A 413 -9.76 -13.32 -7.99
N GLY A 414 -8.96 -12.37 -7.57
CA GLY A 414 -9.28 -11.21 -6.75
C GLY A 414 -8.16 -10.19 -6.87
N ARG A 415 -8.42 -8.96 -6.41
CA ARG A 415 -7.45 -7.86 -6.38
C ARG A 415 -7.66 -7.10 -5.08
N PRO A 416 -6.81 -7.32 -4.05
CA PRO A 416 -6.89 -6.59 -2.79
C PRO A 416 -6.75 -5.09 -2.99
N VAL A 417 -7.57 -4.31 -2.28
CA VAL A 417 -7.58 -2.84 -2.38
C VAL A 417 -7.19 -2.20 -1.07
N ASP A 418 -7.83 -2.59 0.03
CA ASP A 418 -7.63 -1.96 1.33
C ASP A 418 -7.74 -2.97 2.46
N VAL A 419 -7.19 -2.62 3.60
CA VAL A 419 -7.15 -3.45 4.79
C VAL A 419 -7.51 -2.65 6.05
N ALA A 420 -8.29 -3.25 6.94
CA ALA A 420 -8.64 -2.66 8.22
C ALA A 420 -8.69 -3.72 9.33
N VAL A 421 -8.34 -3.33 10.56
CA VAL A 421 -8.44 -4.22 11.72
C VAL A 421 -9.86 -4.18 12.28
N ASP A 422 -10.51 -5.34 12.40
CA ASP A 422 -11.85 -5.43 12.99
C ASP A 422 -11.80 -5.38 14.53
N SER A 423 -12.95 -5.17 15.15
CA SER A 423 -13.09 -5.09 16.63
C SER A 423 -12.71 -6.39 17.37
N ARG A 424 -12.48 -7.50 16.66
CA ARG A 424 -12.06 -8.80 17.20
C ARG A 424 -10.57 -9.08 16.93
N GLY A 425 -9.83 -8.09 16.40
CA GLY A 425 -8.41 -8.20 16.12
C GLY A 425 -8.08 -9.03 14.88
N GLY A 426 -9.05 -9.29 13.99
CA GLY A 426 -8.83 -9.86 12.67
C GLY A 426 -8.59 -8.76 11.63
N LEU A 427 -8.07 -9.12 10.46
CA LEU A 427 -7.85 -8.20 9.34
C LEU A 427 -8.95 -8.38 8.30
N LEU A 428 -9.69 -7.32 8.01
CA LEU A 428 -10.60 -7.23 6.87
C LEU A 428 -9.81 -6.79 5.64
N ILE A 429 -10.14 -7.38 4.49
CA ILE A 429 -9.46 -7.12 3.21
C ILE A 429 -10.54 -6.92 2.15
N SER A 430 -10.59 -5.76 1.53
CA SER A 430 -11.47 -5.51 0.39
C SER A 430 -10.84 -5.99 -0.92
N ASP A 431 -11.68 -6.44 -1.84
CA ASP A 431 -11.32 -6.94 -3.17
C ASP A 431 -12.37 -6.46 -4.17
N ASP A 432 -12.00 -5.53 -5.04
CA ASP A 432 -12.92 -4.93 -6.02
C ASP A 432 -13.22 -5.85 -7.19
N ARG A 433 -12.31 -6.77 -7.52
CA ARG A 433 -12.48 -7.71 -8.63
C ARG A 433 -13.58 -8.72 -8.36
N SER A 434 -13.60 -9.29 -7.15
CA SER A 434 -14.62 -10.25 -6.76
C SER A 434 -15.81 -9.61 -6.03
N GLY A 435 -15.74 -8.33 -5.67
CA GLY A 435 -16.74 -7.65 -4.86
C GLY A 435 -16.89 -8.29 -3.48
N THR A 436 -15.76 -8.53 -2.82
CA THR A 436 -15.73 -9.32 -1.58
C THR A 436 -14.93 -8.60 -0.49
N ILE A 437 -15.43 -8.66 0.72
CA ILE A 437 -14.65 -8.39 1.91
C ILE A 437 -14.27 -9.74 2.52
N TYR A 438 -12.96 -10.02 2.62
CA TYR A 438 -12.44 -11.18 3.33
C TYR A 438 -12.12 -10.80 4.78
N ARG A 439 -12.09 -11.80 5.64
CA ARG A 439 -11.60 -11.70 7.00
C ARG A 439 -10.50 -12.73 7.24
N LEU A 440 -9.29 -12.26 7.51
CA LEU A 440 -8.18 -13.06 8.00
C LEU A 440 -8.24 -13.09 9.54
N SER A 441 -8.16 -14.27 10.14
CA SER A 441 -8.14 -14.43 11.59
C SER A 441 -7.31 -15.65 11.99
N ARG A 442 -6.97 -15.77 13.27
CA ARG A 442 -6.42 -17.04 13.77
C ARG A 442 -7.44 -18.15 13.58
N SER A 443 -6.95 -19.36 13.27
CA SER A 443 -7.75 -20.56 13.32
C SER A 443 -8.22 -20.80 14.76
N PRO A 444 -9.43 -21.32 14.96
CA PRO A 444 -9.95 -21.68 16.29
C PRO A 444 -9.06 -22.68 17.01
#